data_24d7c7179b99091e99df783086784d54
#
_entry.id   24d7c7179b99091e99df783086784d54
#
_cell.length_a   1.000
_cell.length_b   1.000
_cell.length_c   1.000
_cell.angle_alpha   90.00
_cell.angle_beta   90.00
_cell.angle_gamma   90.00
#
_symmetry.space_group_name_H-M   'P 1'
#
loop_
_entity.id
_entity.type
_entity.pdbx_description
1 polymer ?
#
loop_
_entity_poly.entity_id
_entity_poly.type
_entity_poly.pdbx_seq_one_letter_code
_entity_poly.pdbx_strand_id
1 'polypeptide(L)'
;MFPPISQTINAYCTTNDMADRHSSEYSWLHCHRQFQKAITGGSPEDRDRAAVQLGFYLASWGMFRKGFLRWRAYTIHSGVIDKLLEPRLSMLSLDAFQAGDSRTNLVPLMLDAIGVIREAYRPFAASDLLVTKVLLGTFCCLPANDSYFRVAFRHCGLGPSSLREAFITTVFDFCKDNLTEIRDAQLWIDQEFGVQYPIMKIVDMYFWQTGRDLAAQL
;
A
#
# COMPACT_ATOMS: atom_id res chain seq x y z
N MET A 1 18.21 11.99 -9.73
CA MET A 1 18.41 12.54 -8.36
C MET A 1 17.09 12.36 -7.62
N PHE A 2 17.13 11.91 -6.37
CA PHE A 2 15.92 11.79 -5.54
C PHE A 2 15.48 13.18 -5.06
N PRO A 3 14.20 13.58 -5.25
CA PRO A 3 13.66 14.77 -4.58
C PRO A 3 13.71 14.61 -3.05
N PRO A 4 13.85 15.70 -2.26
CA PRO A 4 13.80 15.61 -0.80
C PRO A 4 12.48 15.02 -0.31
N ILE A 5 12.54 14.01 0.56
CA ILE A 5 11.34 13.27 1.01
C ILE A 5 10.39 14.20 1.76
N SER A 6 10.90 15.02 2.68
CA SER A 6 10.07 15.93 3.48
C SER A 6 9.26 16.92 2.62
N GLN A 7 9.89 17.53 1.61
CA GLN A 7 9.22 18.45 0.70
C GLN A 7 8.15 17.74 -0.15
N THR A 8 8.48 16.56 -0.66
CA THR A 8 7.56 15.76 -1.48
C THR A 8 6.34 15.30 -0.67
N ILE A 9 6.54 14.88 0.57
CA ILE A 9 5.45 14.48 1.47
C ILE A 9 4.57 15.67 1.84
N ASN A 10 5.14 16.84 2.10
CA ASN A 10 4.37 18.06 2.34
C ASN A 10 3.49 18.41 1.12
N ALA A 11 4.06 18.36 -0.08
CA ALA A 11 3.32 18.59 -1.34
C ALA A 11 2.18 17.56 -1.52
N TYR A 12 2.43 16.29 -1.19
CA TYR A 12 1.41 15.24 -1.21
C TYR A 12 0.25 15.57 -0.27
N CYS A 13 0.55 15.91 0.98
CA CYS A 13 -0.46 16.20 2.00
C CYS A 13 -1.31 17.42 1.64
N THR A 14 -0.69 18.47 1.06
CA THR A 14 -1.41 19.64 0.55
C THR A 14 -2.33 19.28 -0.62
N THR A 15 -1.83 18.44 -1.54
CA THR A 15 -2.56 18.03 -2.75
C THR A 15 -3.80 17.19 -2.45
N ASN A 16 -3.70 16.29 -1.46
CA ASN A 16 -4.71 15.26 -1.20
C ASN A 16 -5.62 15.63 -0.02
N ASP A 17 -5.52 16.85 0.50
CA ASP A 17 -6.31 17.34 1.65
C ASP A 17 -6.44 16.26 2.76
N MET A 18 -5.36 16.06 3.48
CA MET A 18 -5.27 15.00 4.51
C MET A 18 -6.29 15.19 5.65
N ALA A 19 -6.84 16.40 5.82
CA ALA A 19 -7.85 16.68 6.82
C ALA A 19 -9.27 16.32 6.37
N ASP A 20 -9.48 16.15 5.04
CA ASP A 20 -10.80 15.81 4.50
C ASP A 20 -11.15 14.34 4.76
N ARG A 21 -12.19 14.14 5.59
CA ARG A 21 -12.73 12.81 5.91
C ARG A 21 -13.43 12.12 4.73
N HIS A 22 -13.63 12.81 3.62
CA HIS A 22 -14.24 12.28 2.39
C HIS A 22 -13.17 11.95 1.32
N SER A 23 -11.90 12.19 1.63
CA SER A 23 -10.79 11.94 0.71
C SER A 23 -10.53 10.45 0.46
N SER A 24 -9.83 10.16 -0.64
CA SER A 24 -9.35 8.81 -0.92
C SER A 24 -8.32 8.33 0.11
N GLU A 25 -7.56 9.26 0.73
CA GLU A 25 -6.64 8.96 1.81
C GLU A 25 -7.38 8.45 3.06
N TYR A 26 -8.50 9.07 3.40
CA TYR A 26 -9.33 8.62 4.50
C TYR A 26 -9.91 7.22 4.24
N SER A 27 -10.27 6.93 2.99
CA SER A 27 -10.70 5.60 2.57
C SER A 27 -9.60 4.54 2.76
N TRP A 28 -8.34 4.89 2.42
CA TRP A 28 -7.19 4.02 2.70
C TRP A 28 -7.03 3.77 4.21
N LEU A 29 -7.07 4.84 5.01
CA LEU A 29 -6.90 4.76 6.47
C LEU A 29 -7.96 3.84 7.11
N HIS A 30 -9.23 3.95 6.68
CA HIS A 30 -10.30 3.07 7.12
C HIS A 30 -10.06 1.63 6.74
N CYS A 31 -9.66 1.37 5.50
CA CYS A 31 -9.34 0.03 5.02
C CYS A 31 -8.24 -0.62 5.88
N HIS A 32 -7.13 0.09 6.06
CA HIS A 32 -6.01 -0.40 6.84
C HIS A 32 -6.39 -0.68 8.29
N ARG A 33 -7.04 0.28 8.98
CA ARG A 33 -7.48 0.12 10.37
C ARG A 33 -8.47 -1.04 10.55
N GLN A 34 -9.42 -1.21 9.63
CA GLN A 34 -10.38 -2.30 9.70
C GLN A 34 -9.72 -3.66 9.48
N PHE A 35 -8.73 -3.74 8.59
CA PHE A 35 -7.95 -4.95 8.39
C PHE A 35 -7.11 -5.30 9.63
N GLN A 36 -6.43 -4.31 10.25
CA GLN A 36 -5.70 -4.52 11.51
C GLN A 36 -6.62 -5.01 12.64
N LYS A 37 -7.85 -4.47 12.71
CA LYS A 37 -8.87 -4.95 13.63
C LYS A 37 -9.28 -6.40 13.36
N ALA A 38 -9.42 -6.79 12.10
CA ALA A 38 -9.74 -8.17 11.73
C ALA A 38 -8.61 -9.15 12.08
N ILE A 39 -7.33 -8.73 12.00
CA ILE A 39 -6.19 -9.53 12.47
C ILE A 39 -6.30 -9.82 13.97
N THR A 40 -6.66 -8.83 14.78
CA THR A 40 -6.70 -8.96 16.25
C THR A 40 -8.01 -9.53 16.76
N GLY A 41 -9.13 -9.16 16.17
CA GLY A 41 -10.48 -9.53 16.63
C GLY A 41 -11.00 -10.85 16.05
N GLY A 42 -10.71 -11.11 14.79
CA GLY A 42 -11.00 -12.38 14.11
C GLY A 42 -12.47 -12.75 13.91
N SER A 43 -13.44 -11.87 14.28
CA SER A 43 -14.86 -12.19 14.13
C SER A 43 -15.30 -12.21 12.65
N PRO A 44 -16.35 -12.97 12.29
CA PRO A 44 -16.91 -12.96 10.94
C PRO A 44 -17.32 -11.55 10.49
N GLU A 45 -17.86 -10.73 11.38
CA GLU A 45 -18.27 -9.35 11.13
C GLU A 45 -17.06 -8.44 10.85
N ASP A 46 -15.94 -8.62 11.54
CA ASP A 46 -14.72 -7.85 11.29
C ASP A 46 -14.12 -8.22 9.94
N ARG A 47 -14.18 -9.49 9.53
CA ARG A 47 -13.76 -9.96 8.20
C ARG A 47 -14.61 -9.36 7.08
N ASP A 48 -15.94 -9.41 7.24
CA ASP A 48 -16.86 -8.82 6.27
C ASP A 48 -16.63 -7.30 6.14
N ARG A 49 -16.50 -6.59 7.25
CA ARG A 49 -16.15 -5.16 7.26
C ARG A 49 -14.81 -4.88 6.58
N ALA A 50 -13.81 -5.73 6.78
CA ALA A 50 -12.52 -5.59 6.08
C ALA A 50 -12.68 -5.75 4.57
N ALA A 51 -13.51 -6.69 4.10
CA ALA A 51 -13.83 -6.86 2.68
C ALA A 51 -14.58 -5.66 2.09
N VAL A 52 -15.56 -5.12 2.82
CA VAL A 52 -16.29 -3.90 2.45
C VAL A 52 -15.33 -2.71 2.32
N GLN A 53 -14.49 -2.48 3.34
CA GLN A 53 -13.56 -1.35 3.35
C GLN A 53 -12.47 -1.48 2.26
N LEU A 54 -12.01 -2.70 1.99
CA LEU A 54 -11.11 -2.95 0.86
C LEU A 54 -11.78 -2.57 -0.46
N GLY A 55 -13.05 -2.93 -0.66
CA GLY A 55 -13.82 -2.55 -1.83
C GLY A 55 -13.96 -1.03 -1.98
N PHE A 56 -14.30 -0.29 -0.93
CA PHE A 56 -14.38 1.18 -0.94
C PHE A 56 -13.03 1.83 -1.22
N TYR A 57 -11.96 1.37 -0.58
CA TYR A 57 -10.61 1.87 -0.85
C TYR A 57 -10.22 1.67 -2.31
N LEU A 58 -10.40 0.46 -2.84
CA LEU A 58 -10.08 0.18 -4.24
C LEU A 58 -10.92 1.02 -5.21
N ALA A 59 -12.19 1.27 -4.88
CA ALA A 59 -13.08 2.11 -5.69
C ALA A 59 -12.64 3.58 -5.67
N SER A 60 -12.31 4.16 -4.50
CA SER A 60 -11.86 5.55 -4.37
C SER A 60 -10.56 5.81 -5.13
N TRP A 61 -9.70 4.80 -5.26
CA TRP A 61 -8.47 4.84 -6.07
C TRP A 61 -8.66 4.34 -7.51
N GLY A 62 -9.91 4.26 -7.97
CA GLY A 62 -10.26 4.06 -9.37
C GLY A 62 -10.12 2.63 -9.90
N MET A 63 -9.96 1.63 -9.04
CA MET A 63 -9.81 0.23 -9.47
C MET A 63 -11.08 -0.36 -10.09
N PHE A 64 -12.24 0.25 -9.83
CA PHE A 64 -13.53 -0.13 -10.42
C PHE A 64 -13.83 0.53 -11.77
N ARG A 65 -12.95 1.39 -12.29
CA ARG A 65 -13.16 2.03 -13.61
C ARG A 65 -12.98 1.05 -14.76
N LYS A 66 -12.09 0.07 -14.60
CA LYS A 66 -11.74 -0.93 -15.63
C LYS A 66 -11.53 -2.31 -15.01
N GLY A 67 -11.51 -3.35 -15.84
CA GLY A 67 -11.23 -4.71 -15.42
C GLY A 67 -12.42 -5.41 -14.78
N PHE A 68 -12.16 -6.58 -14.19
CA PHE A 68 -13.23 -7.45 -13.69
C PHE A 68 -13.96 -6.90 -12.46
N LEU A 69 -13.35 -6.03 -11.67
CA LEU A 69 -13.96 -5.44 -10.47
C LEU A 69 -15.17 -4.56 -10.79
N ARG A 70 -15.22 -3.96 -11.98
CA ARG A 70 -16.26 -3.01 -12.40
C ARG A 70 -17.69 -3.53 -12.19
N TRP A 71 -17.87 -4.84 -12.31
CA TRP A 71 -19.18 -5.49 -12.29
C TRP A 71 -19.35 -6.44 -11.10
N ARG A 72 -18.58 -6.25 -10.02
CA ARG A 72 -18.58 -7.16 -8.88
C ARG A 72 -19.01 -6.46 -7.61
N ALA A 73 -19.73 -7.22 -6.77
CA ALA A 73 -20.00 -6.80 -5.40
C ALA A 73 -18.72 -6.87 -4.55
N TYR A 74 -18.69 -6.17 -3.43
CA TYR A 74 -17.55 -6.18 -2.51
C TYR A 74 -17.18 -7.59 -2.02
N THR A 75 -18.14 -8.51 -2.01
CA THR A 75 -17.93 -9.90 -1.57
C THR A 75 -16.86 -10.64 -2.38
N ILE A 76 -16.47 -10.13 -3.57
CA ILE A 76 -15.31 -10.65 -4.30
C ILE A 76 -14.01 -10.53 -3.50
N HIS A 77 -13.96 -9.63 -2.53
CA HIS A 77 -12.81 -9.43 -1.67
C HIS A 77 -12.81 -10.33 -0.42
N SER A 78 -13.94 -11.00 -0.09
CA SER A 78 -14.05 -11.83 1.12
C SER A 78 -13.03 -12.96 1.13
N GLY A 79 -12.89 -13.70 0.03
CA GLY A 79 -11.88 -14.75 -0.08
C GLY A 79 -10.44 -14.24 0.00
N VAL A 80 -10.18 -13.00 -0.46
CA VAL A 80 -8.87 -12.36 -0.31
C VAL A 80 -8.59 -12.05 1.15
N ILE A 81 -9.56 -11.45 1.86
CA ILE A 81 -9.43 -11.12 3.28
C ILE A 81 -9.21 -12.38 4.10
N ASP A 82 -10.01 -13.43 3.90
CA ASP A 82 -9.87 -14.70 4.63
C ASP A 82 -8.47 -15.30 4.48
N LYS A 83 -7.94 -15.28 3.26
CA LYS A 83 -6.61 -15.78 2.96
C LYS A 83 -5.49 -14.92 3.55
N LEU A 84 -5.62 -13.60 3.54
CA LEU A 84 -4.64 -12.69 4.14
C LEU A 84 -4.63 -12.75 5.67
N LEU A 85 -5.73 -13.16 6.29
CA LEU A 85 -5.83 -13.36 7.74
C LEU A 85 -5.27 -14.71 8.22
N GLU A 86 -4.72 -15.55 7.33
CA GLU A 86 -4.04 -16.77 7.74
C GLU A 86 -2.82 -16.45 8.63
N PRO A 87 -2.63 -17.15 9.76
CA PRO A 87 -1.59 -16.81 10.75
C PRO A 87 -0.18 -16.71 10.20
N ARG A 88 0.14 -17.46 9.14
CA ARG A 88 1.45 -17.44 8.48
C ARG A 88 1.82 -16.09 7.86
N LEU A 89 0.83 -15.27 7.52
CA LEU A 89 1.02 -13.94 6.94
C LEU A 89 1.01 -12.81 7.98
N SER A 90 0.70 -13.10 9.25
CA SER A 90 0.55 -12.10 10.31
C SER A 90 1.80 -11.23 10.52
N MET A 91 2.98 -11.76 10.26
CA MET A 91 4.23 -10.99 10.33
C MET A 91 4.29 -9.81 9.36
N LEU A 92 3.51 -9.82 8.28
CA LEU A 92 3.43 -8.69 7.35
C LEU A 92 2.71 -7.48 7.95
N SER A 93 1.94 -7.65 9.03
CA SER A 93 1.26 -6.56 9.75
C SER A 93 2.18 -5.78 10.69
N LEU A 94 3.35 -6.31 10.98
CA LEU A 94 4.38 -5.58 11.72
C LEU A 94 5.02 -4.60 10.76
N ASP A 95 5.27 -3.36 11.22
CA ASP A 95 6.11 -2.46 10.46
C ASP A 95 7.49 -3.13 10.33
N ALA A 96 7.76 -3.67 9.16
CA ALA A 96 8.93 -4.49 8.88
C ALA A 96 10.25 -3.78 9.20
N PHE A 97 10.22 -2.44 9.26
CA PHE A 97 11.35 -1.59 9.59
C PHE A 97 11.46 -1.27 11.08
N GLN A 98 10.38 -1.44 11.86
CA GLN A 98 10.44 -1.33 13.32
C GLN A 98 11.06 -2.57 13.97
N ALA A 99 10.85 -3.73 13.37
CA ALA A 99 11.32 -5.00 13.94
C ALA A 99 12.85 -5.25 13.79
N GLY A 100 13.56 -4.33 13.13
CA GLY A 100 15.03 -4.42 12.98
C GLY A 100 15.53 -5.58 12.14
N ASP A 101 14.66 -6.34 11.49
CA ASP A 101 15.02 -7.56 10.79
C ASP A 101 14.17 -7.75 9.53
N SER A 102 14.75 -8.14 8.66
CA SER A 102 15.46 -9.03 7.81
C SER A 102 14.67 -9.30 6.55
N ARG A 103 15.11 -8.64 5.45
CA ARG A 103 14.70 -8.97 4.07
C ARG A 103 14.54 -10.48 3.85
N THR A 104 15.41 -11.28 4.49
CA THR A 104 15.48 -12.73 4.34
C THR A 104 14.16 -13.42 4.66
N ASN A 105 13.39 -12.91 5.62
CA ASN A 105 12.13 -13.52 6.03
C ASN A 105 10.90 -12.85 5.41
N LEU A 106 10.97 -11.54 5.14
CA LEU A 106 9.81 -10.76 4.67
C LEU A 106 9.59 -10.87 3.15
N VAL A 107 10.66 -10.91 2.36
CA VAL A 107 10.53 -11.01 0.89
C VAL A 107 9.82 -12.30 0.46
N PRO A 108 10.19 -13.49 0.95
CA PRO A 108 9.45 -14.72 0.65
C PRO A 108 7.98 -14.64 1.11
N LEU A 109 7.73 -14.05 2.27
CA LEU A 109 6.37 -13.92 2.80
C LEU A 109 5.50 -12.96 1.97
N MET A 110 6.09 -11.88 1.45
CA MET A 110 5.42 -10.98 0.49
C MET A 110 5.12 -11.66 -0.84
N LEU A 111 6.05 -12.48 -1.35
CA LEU A 111 5.83 -13.26 -2.57
C LEU A 111 4.71 -14.28 -2.38
N ASP A 112 4.63 -14.90 -1.20
CA ASP A 112 3.53 -15.77 -0.83
C ASP A 112 2.19 -15.01 -0.79
N ALA A 113 2.13 -13.87 -0.11
CA ALA A 113 0.93 -13.03 -0.06
C ALA A 113 0.47 -12.56 -1.48
N ILE A 114 1.42 -12.23 -2.36
CA ILE A 114 1.14 -11.93 -3.78
C ILE A 114 0.48 -13.13 -4.47
N GLY A 115 1.03 -14.32 -4.28
CA GLY A 115 0.45 -15.57 -4.80
C GLY A 115 -0.95 -15.83 -4.28
N VAL A 116 -1.14 -15.69 -2.98
CA VAL A 116 -2.43 -15.83 -2.29
C VAL A 116 -3.50 -14.89 -2.85
N ILE A 117 -3.18 -13.61 -3.03
CA ILE A 117 -4.11 -12.62 -3.59
C ILE A 117 -4.50 -13.00 -5.02
N ARG A 118 -3.54 -13.37 -5.86
CA ARG A 118 -3.81 -13.79 -7.25
C ARG A 118 -4.70 -15.02 -7.31
N GLU A 119 -4.46 -15.99 -6.45
CA GLU A 119 -5.27 -17.20 -6.35
C GLU A 119 -6.69 -16.91 -5.87
N ALA A 120 -6.85 -16.07 -4.85
CA ALA A 120 -8.14 -15.72 -4.27
C ALA A 120 -9.06 -14.97 -5.27
N TYR A 121 -8.49 -14.29 -6.25
CA TYR A 121 -9.28 -13.65 -7.32
C TYR A 121 -9.58 -14.55 -8.50
N ARG A 122 -9.12 -15.80 -8.56
CA ARG A 122 -9.46 -16.70 -9.68
C ARG A 122 -10.97 -16.85 -9.85
N PRO A 123 -11.43 -17.01 -11.11
CA PRO A 123 -10.67 -17.19 -12.36
C PRO A 123 -10.17 -15.90 -13.01
N PHE A 124 -10.29 -14.74 -12.32
CA PHE A 124 -9.85 -13.45 -12.85
C PHE A 124 -8.35 -13.23 -12.63
N ALA A 125 -7.70 -12.61 -13.62
CA ALA A 125 -6.28 -12.25 -13.53
C ALA A 125 -6.13 -10.94 -12.74
N ALA A 126 -5.65 -11.01 -11.50
CA ALA A 126 -5.32 -9.84 -10.72
C ALA A 126 -4.02 -9.20 -11.24
N SER A 127 -4.09 -7.94 -11.67
CA SER A 127 -2.91 -7.18 -12.12
C SER A 127 -1.97 -6.86 -10.97
N ASP A 128 -0.70 -6.58 -11.27
CA ASP A 128 0.29 -6.12 -10.27
C ASP A 128 -0.21 -4.89 -9.50
N LEU A 129 -0.88 -3.95 -10.19
CA LEU A 129 -1.49 -2.80 -9.55
C LEU A 129 -2.56 -3.20 -8.52
N LEU A 130 -3.47 -4.11 -8.87
CA LEU A 130 -4.50 -4.57 -7.93
C LEU A 130 -3.86 -5.26 -6.72
N VAL A 131 -2.93 -6.16 -6.96
CA VAL A 131 -2.24 -6.90 -5.89
C VAL A 131 -1.53 -5.95 -4.93
N THR A 132 -0.76 -4.99 -5.46
CA THR A 132 -0.04 -4.03 -4.61
C THR A 132 -0.98 -3.07 -3.89
N LYS A 133 -2.10 -2.64 -4.49
CA LYS A 133 -3.12 -1.87 -3.78
C LYS A 133 -3.77 -2.67 -2.65
N VAL A 134 -4.05 -3.95 -2.85
CA VAL A 134 -4.55 -4.81 -1.77
C VAL A 134 -3.53 -4.87 -0.63
N LEU A 135 -2.23 -5.13 -0.92
CA LEU A 135 -1.18 -5.18 0.10
C LEU A 135 -0.99 -3.84 0.81
N LEU A 136 -1.08 -2.71 0.09
CA LEU A 136 -1.00 -1.38 0.69
C LEU A 136 -2.19 -1.08 1.60
N GLY A 137 -3.41 -1.46 1.20
CA GLY A 137 -4.63 -1.21 1.98
C GLY A 137 -4.81 -2.16 3.17
N THR A 138 -4.12 -3.29 3.19
CA THR A 138 -4.22 -4.31 4.24
C THR A 138 -3.00 -4.27 5.18
N PHE A 139 -1.96 -5.00 4.87
CA PHE A 139 -0.72 -5.04 5.67
C PHE A 139 0.11 -3.75 5.59
N CYS A 140 -0.09 -2.95 4.58
CA CYS A 140 0.76 -1.80 4.24
C CYS A 140 2.25 -2.18 4.11
N CYS A 141 2.53 -3.31 3.46
CA CYS A 141 3.87 -3.86 3.34
C CYS A 141 4.55 -3.57 1.98
N LEU A 142 3.82 -3.06 1.00
CA LEU A 142 4.34 -2.61 -0.30
C LEU A 142 3.59 -1.37 -0.79
N PRO A 143 4.26 -0.44 -1.50
CA PRO A 143 3.60 0.69 -2.17
C PRO A 143 2.78 0.22 -3.37
N ALA A 144 1.77 1.02 -3.77
CA ALA A 144 0.96 0.72 -4.95
C ALA A 144 1.75 0.93 -6.24
N ASN A 145 1.82 -0.09 -7.08
CA ASN A 145 2.54 -0.05 -8.36
C ASN A 145 1.68 0.61 -9.48
N ASP A 146 1.21 1.83 -9.25
CA ASP A 146 0.42 2.59 -10.22
C ASP A 146 1.29 3.33 -11.26
N SER A 147 0.65 4.11 -12.13
CA SER A 147 1.35 4.83 -13.22
C SER A 147 2.32 5.87 -12.68
N TYR A 148 1.95 6.64 -11.65
CA TYR A 148 2.81 7.66 -11.06
C TYR A 148 3.97 7.02 -10.32
N PHE A 149 3.71 6.00 -9.51
CA PHE A 149 4.76 5.22 -8.87
C PHE A 149 5.79 4.72 -9.89
N ARG A 150 5.34 4.08 -10.99
CA ARG A 150 6.25 3.54 -12.02
C ARG A 150 7.09 4.61 -12.72
N VAL A 151 6.52 5.79 -12.97
CA VAL A 151 7.24 6.92 -13.55
C VAL A 151 8.35 7.38 -12.61
N ALA A 152 8.01 7.64 -11.34
CA ALA A 152 8.95 8.08 -10.32
C ALA A 152 10.05 7.03 -10.06
N PHE A 153 9.67 5.77 -9.88
CA PHE A 153 10.59 4.67 -9.59
C PHE A 153 11.67 4.53 -10.68
N ARG A 154 11.24 4.61 -11.95
CA ARG A 154 12.17 4.60 -13.10
C ARG A 154 13.02 5.86 -13.16
N HIS A 155 12.45 7.04 -12.95
CA HIS A 155 13.16 8.32 -12.94
C HIS A 155 14.27 8.34 -11.87
N CYS A 156 14.00 7.76 -10.72
CA CYS A 156 14.97 7.60 -9.64
C CYS A 156 16.04 6.52 -9.90
N GLY A 157 16.02 5.86 -11.06
CA GLY A 157 17.02 4.86 -11.43
C GLY A 157 16.89 3.53 -10.69
N LEU A 158 15.73 3.27 -10.05
CA LEU A 158 15.48 2.06 -9.25
C LEU A 158 15.12 0.82 -10.10
N GLY A 159 15.06 0.97 -11.41
CA GLY A 159 14.83 -0.14 -12.34
C GLY A 159 13.36 -0.43 -12.64
N PRO A 160 13.06 -1.64 -13.14
CA PRO A 160 11.70 -2.03 -13.48
C PRO A 160 10.89 -2.34 -12.22
N SER A 161 9.61 -1.95 -12.24
CA SER A 161 8.66 -2.16 -11.14
C SER A 161 7.75 -3.39 -11.33
N SER A 162 8.19 -4.39 -12.09
CA SER A 162 7.45 -5.67 -12.17
C SER A 162 7.41 -6.33 -10.80
N LEU A 163 6.24 -6.81 -10.39
CA LEU A 163 6.02 -7.36 -9.05
C LEU A 163 6.72 -8.73 -8.90
N ARG A 164 8.02 -8.67 -8.61
CA ARG A 164 8.94 -9.79 -8.41
C ARG A 164 9.85 -9.51 -7.22
N GLU A 165 10.62 -10.50 -6.82
CA GLU A 165 11.60 -10.40 -5.72
C GLU A 165 12.52 -9.17 -5.85
N ALA A 166 13.11 -8.96 -7.03
CA ALA A 166 13.99 -7.81 -7.27
C ALA A 166 13.32 -6.46 -7.00
N PHE A 167 12.05 -6.29 -7.39
CA PHE A 167 11.28 -5.08 -7.09
C PHE A 167 11.09 -4.89 -5.59
N ILE A 168 10.67 -5.94 -4.89
CA ILE A 168 10.46 -5.90 -3.44
C ILE A 168 11.76 -5.54 -2.73
N THR A 169 12.87 -6.20 -3.10
CA THR A 169 14.20 -5.94 -2.56
C THR A 169 14.63 -4.49 -2.78
N THR A 170 14.43 -3.95 -4.00
CA THR A 170 14.77 -2.56 -4.31
C THR A 170 13.95 -1.56 -3.47
N VAL A 171 12.65 -1.83 -3.24
CA VAL A 171 11.83 -1.00 -2.34
C VAL A 171 12.37 -1.03 -0.91
N PHE A 172 12.77 -2.20 -0.42
CA PHE A 172 13.40 -2.32 0.91
C PHE A 172 14.74 -1.58 1.00
N ASP A 173 15.58 -1.65 -0.04
CA ASP A 173 16.84 -0.93 -0.10
C ASP A 173 16.61 0.58 -0.04
N PHE A 174 15.67 1.07 -0.85
CA PHE A 174 15.26 2.47 -0.80
C PHE A 174 14.82 2.90 0.62
N CYS A 175 13.98 2.11 1.27
CA CYS A 175 13.54 2.41 2.63
C CYS A 175 14.70 2.44 3.62
N LYS A 176 15.62 1.50 3.52
CA LYS A 176 16.80 1.42 4.40
C LYS A 176 17.71 2.63 4.23
N ASP A 177 18.00 2.98 2.97
CA ASP A 177 18.92 4.05 2.64
C ASP A 177 18.36 5.44 3.00
N ASN A 178 17.04 5.57 3.10
CA ASN A 178 16.34 6.83 3.39
C ASN A 178 15.53 6.78 4.71
N LEU A 179 15.82 5.83 5.59
CA LEU A 179 14.98 5.53 6.76
C LEU A 179 14.80 6.74 7.70
N THR A 180 15.84 7.54 7.89
CA THR A 180 15.80 8.74 8.75
C THR A 180 14.80 9.75 8.20
N GLU A 181 14.92 10.12 6.91
CA GLU A 181 14.01 11.09 6.29
C GLU A 181 12.55 10.59 6.23
N ILE A 182 12.36 9.29 6.01
CA ILE A 182 11.02 8.67 6.02
C ILE A 182 10.40 8.75 7.41
N ARG A 183 11.17 8.47 8.47
CA ARG A 183 10.71 8.59 9.86
C ARG A 183 10.42 10.04 10.28
N ASP A 184 11.24 10.97 9.86
CA ASP A 184 11.00 12.39 10.10
C ASP A 184 9.69 12.85 9.45
N ALA A 185 9.42 12.42 8.20
CA ALA A 185 8.17 12.68 7.53
C ALA A 185 6.97 12.00 8.22
N GLN A 186 7.13 10.78 8.71
CA GLN A 186 6.13 10.05 9.49
C GLN A 186 5.77 10.80 10.78
N LEU A 187 6.77 11.25 11.54
CA LEU A 187 6.58 12.01 12.76
C LEU A 187 5.92 13.37 12.49
N TRP A 188 6.30 14.05 11.42
CA TRP A 188 5.68 15.32 11.03
C TRP A 188 4.19 15.13 10.70
N ILE A 189 3.81 14.07 9.93
CA ILE A 189 2.40 13.78 9.64
C ILE A 189 1.61 13.49 10.93
N ASP A 190 2.18 12.71 11.84
CA ASP A 190 1.53 12.39 13.13
C ASP A 190 1.27 13.67 13.95
N GLN A 191 2.24 14.57 13.99
CA GLN A 191 2.12 15.86 14.69
C GLN A 191 1.08 16.80 14.04
N GLU A 192 1.08 16.88 12.72
CA GLU A 192 0.22 17.82 11.98
C GLU A 192 -1.22 17.32 11.82
N PHE A 193 -1.42 16.03 11.56
CA PHE A 193 -2.73 15.44 11.23
C PHE A 193 -3.24 14.42 12.27
N GLY A 194 -2.44 14.07 13.28
CA GLY A 194 -2.83 13.06 14.29
C GLY A 194 -3.00 11.66 13.72
N VAL A 195 -2.26 11.31 12.67
CA VAL A 195 -2.35 10.02 11.99
C VAL A 195 -0.99 9.36 11.87
N GLN A 196 -0.84 8.20 12.50
CA GLN A 196 0.37 7.38 12.37
C GLN A 196 0.29 6.52 11.11
N TYR A 197 1.05 6.89 10.08
CA TYR A 197 1.18 6.08 8.88
C TYR A 197 2.35 5.11 8.97
N PRO A 198 2.19 3.86 8.51
CA PRO A 198 3.30 2.93 8.33
C PRO A 198 4.32 3.48 7.32
N ILE A 199 5.58 3.05 7.46
CA ILE A 199 6.70 3.47 6.59
C ILE A 199 6.36 3.29 5.10
N MET A 200 5.77 2.15 4.72
CA MET A 200 5.43 1.89 3.31
C MET A 200 4.34 2.82 2.77
N LYS A 201 3.47 3.37 3.64
CA LYS A 201 2.52 4.41 3.20
C LYS A 201 3.25 5.72 2.87
N ILE A 202 4.25 6.11 3.65
CA ILE A 202 5.08 7.28 3.36
C ILE A 202 5.84 7.09 2.04
N VAL A 203 6.37 5.89 1.79
CA VAL A 203 7.04 5.54 0.53
C VAL A 203 6.08 5.58 -0.66
N ASP A 204 4.85 5.09 -0.49
CA ASP A 204 3.79 5.18 -1.50
C ASP A 204 3.47 6.63 -1.86
N MET A 205 3.25 7.47 -0.86
CA MET A 205 2.98 8.91 -1.01
C MET A 205 4.13 9.63 -1.73
N TYR A 206 5.36 9.32 -1.35
CA TYR A 206 6.56 9.91 -1.95
C TYR A 206 6.68 9.63 -3.44
N PHE A 207 6.59 8.36 -3.84
CA PHE A 207 6.70 8.00 -5.26
C PHE A 207 5.49 8.44 -6.06
N TRP A 208 4.30 8.41 -5.48
CA TRP A 208 3.10 8.90 -6.13
C TRP A 208 3.21 10.40 -6.45
N GLN A 209 3.60 11.23 -5.46
CA GLN A 209 3.76 12.68 -5.66
C GLN A 209 4.87 12.98 -6.65
N THR A 210 6.03 12.36 -6.48
CA THR A 210 7.16 12.51 -7.42
C THR A 210 6.73 12.20 -8.86
N GLY A 211 6.01 11.10 -9.08
CA GLY A 211 5.56 10.72 -10.41
C GLY A 211 4.50 11.63 -10.98
N ARG A 212 3.62 12.18 -10.15
CA ARG A 212 2.63 13.17 -10.53
C ARG A 212 3.29 14.48 -10.98
N ASP A 213 4.27 14.96 -10.22
CA ASP A 213 5.00 16.19 -10.52
C ASP A 213 5.78 16.05 -11.83
N LEU A 214 6.41 14.89 -12.07
CA LEU A 214 7.08 14.58 -13.34
C LEU A 214 6.08 14.54 -14.51
N ALA A 215 4.91 13.96 -14.31
CA ALA A 215 3.88 13.88 -15.35
C ALA A 215 3.27 15.26 -15.70
N ALA A 216 3.27 16.20 -14.76
CA ALA A 216 2.79 17.56 -15.00
C ALA A 216 3.78 18.44 -15.77
N GLN A 217 5.03 17.98 -15.96
CA GLN A 217 6.09 18.68 -16.72
C GLN A 217 6.15 18.24 -18.19
N LEU A 218 5.37 17.23 -18.57
CA LEU A 218 5.29 16.68 -19.93
C LEU A 218 4.08 17.24 -20.69
#